data_1068e19e37d6b383ae4d02471944838f
#
_entry.id   1068e19e37d6b383ae4d02471944838f
#
_cell.length_a   1.000
_cell.length_b   1.000
_cell.length_c   1.000
_cell.angle_alpha   90.00
_cell.angle_beta   90.00
_cell.angle_gamma   90.00
#
_symmetry.space_group_name_H-M   'P 1'
#
loop_
_entity.id
_entity.type
_entity.pdbx_description
1 polymer ?
#
loop_
_entity_poly.entity_id
_entity_poly.type
_entity_poly.pdbx_seq_one_letter_code
_entity_poly.pdbx_strand_id
1 'polypeptide(L)'
;MATATNPRLDTQEKAMCRAINAFRAEHGKPPLKLSVALTRSAEWMAKDMARHDNLDHADSKGRDFDERMDDFGYTAPTKGEVIAAGHSDAASTLAQWKASPLHRPILLKSRLKVMGIGRARNVSSDFEWFWTADFGGTVTKTMPI
;
A
#
# COMPACT_ATOMS: atom_id res chain seq x y z
N MET A 1 5.29 29.79 5.27
CA MET A 1 4.39 28.61 5.26
C MET A 1 5.22 27.33 5.33
N ALA A 2 4.89 26.46 6.24
CA ALA A 2 5.61 25.20 6.38
C ALA A 2 5.29 24.27 5.22
N THR A 3 6.32 23.67 4.61
CA THR A 3 6.17 22.62 3.62
C THR A 3 5.83 21.31 4.35
N ALA A 4 4.84 20.59 3.87
CA ALA A 4 4.52 19.29 4.43
C ALA A 4 5.71 18.34 4.25
N THR A 5 6.11 17.67 5.32
CA THR A 5 7.17 16.67 5.26
C THR A 5 6.67 15.43 4.53
N ASN A 6 7.58 14.72 3.86
CA ASN A 6 7.26 13.43 3.27
C ASN A 6 6.92 12.42 4.38
N PRO A 7 5.99 11.50 4.13
CA PRO A 7 5.72 10.44 5.09
C PRO A 7 6.97 9.59 5.31
N ARG A 8 7.10 9.04 6.51
CA ARG A 8 8.21 8.17 6.87
C ARG A 8 7.73 6.73 6.94
N LEU A 9 8.43 5.85 6.24
CA LEU A 9 8.16 4.43 6.32
C LEU A 9 8.97 3.82 7.47
N ASP A 10 8.37 2.89 8.20
CA ASP A 10 9.10 2.08 9.17
C ASP A 10 9.94 1.01 8.48
N THR A 11 10.71 0.25 9.26
CA THR A 11 11.61 -0.78 8.72
C THR A 11 10.85 -1.85 7.93
N GLN A 12 9.70 -2.27 8.41
CA GLN A 12 8.89 -3.30 7.72
C GLN A 12 8.20 -2.77 6.47
N GLU A 13 7.74 -1.54 6.50
CA GLU A 13 7.18 -0.90 5.31
C GLU A 13 8.23 -0.76 4.20
N LYS A 14 9.46 -0.36 4.56
CA LYS A 14 10.58 -0.33 3.60
C LYS A 14 10.91 -1.72 3.07
N ALA A 15 10.93 -2.71 3.94
CA ALA A 15 11.14 -4.11 3.54
C ALA A 15 10.08 -4.58 2.55
N MET A 16 8.82 -4.17 2.76
CA MET A 16 7.73 -4.48 1.84
C MET A 16 7.96 -3.87 0.45
N CYS A 17 8.37 -2.61 0.39
CA CYS A 17 8.67 -1.96 -0.89
C CYS A 17 9.74 -2.73 -1.67
N ARG A 18 10.83 -3.09 -1.01
CA ARG A 18 11.93 -3.87 -1.63
C ARG A 18 11.47 -5.26 -2.05
N ALA A 19 10.67 -5.91 -1.22
CA ALA A 19 10.17 -7.26 -1.48
C ALA A 19 9.20 -7.29 -2.66
N ILE A 20 8.31 -6.31 -2.78
CA ILE A 20 7.41 -6.16 -3.93
C ILE A 20 8.23 -5.99 -5.20
N ASN A 21 9.24 -5.12 -5.18
CA ASN A 21 10.09 -4.89 -6.35
C ASN A 21 10.92 -6.11 -6.71
N ALA A 22 11.41 -6.89 -5.74
CA ALA A 22 12.11 -8.14 -5.99
C ALA A 22 11.18 -9.16 -6.65
N PHE A 23 9.96 -9.29 -6.16
CA PHE A 23 8.96 -10.19 -6.75
C PHE A 23 8.62 -9.77 -8.20
N ARG A 24 8.43 -8.47 -8.44
CA ARG A 24 8.20 -7.96 -9.79
C ARG A 24 9.37 -8.27 -10.72
N ALA A 25 10.61 -8.08 -10.25
CA ALA A 25 11.82 -8.37 -11.04
C ALA A 25 11.91 -9.85 -11.43
N GLU A 26 11.54 -10.74 -10.52
CA GLU A 26 11.48 -12.20 -10.79
C GLU A 26 10.54 -12.53 -11.96
N HIS A 27 9.55 -11.67 -12.22
CA HIS A 27 8.56 -11.85 -13.28
C HIS A 27 8.75 -10.87 -14.43
N GLY A 28 9.94 -10.26 -14.55
CA GLY A 28 10.26 -9.37 -15.66
C GLY A 28 9.54 -8.03 -15.64
N LYS A 29 9.05 -7.61 -14.47
CA LYS A 29 8.35 -6.32 -14.32
C LYS A 29 9.28 -5.25 -13.77
N PRO A 30 9.23 -4.01 -14.31
CA PRO A 30 10.04 -2.92 -13.77
C PRO A 30 9.73 -2.60 -12.31
N PRO A 31 10.72 -2.08 -11.55
CA PRO A 31 10.49 -1.68 -10.18
C PRO A 31 9.54 -0.48 -10.08
N LEU A 32 8.79 -0.42 -9.00
CA LEU A 32 7.91 0.70 -8.68
C LEU A 32 8.66 1.73 -7.83
N LYS A 33 8.43 3.00 -8.13
CA LYS A 33 8.92 4.11 -7.30
C LYS A 33 7.93 4.37 -6.17
N LEU A 34 8.42 4.92 -5.08
CA LEU A 34 7.57 5.24 -3.93
C LEU A 34 6.91 6.60 -4.14
N SER A 35 5.58 6.63 -4.20
CA SER A 35 4.78 7.84 -4.36
C SER A 35 4.47 8.45 -3.00
N VAL A 36 4.65 9.76 -2.85
CA VAL A 36 4.28 10.48 -1.63
C VAL A 36 2.76 10.41 -1.40
N ALA A 37 1.97 10.69 -2.43
CA ALA A 37 0.51 10.69 -2.31
C ALA A 37 -0.05 9.29 -1.99
N LEU A 38 0.43 8.26 -2.69
CA LEU A 38 -0.02 6.89 -2.44
C LEU A 38 0.43 6.38 -1.07
N THR A 39 1.60 6.79 -0.60
CA THR A 39 2.06 6.43 0.75
C THR A 39 1.15 7.03 1.82
N ARG A 40 0.76 8.30 1.67
CA ARG A 40 -0.19 8.93 2.59
C ARG A 40 -1.55 8.24 2.58
N SER A 41 -2.04 7.87 1.40
CA SER A 41 -3.29 7.13 1.24
C SER A 41 -3.22 5.76 1.92
N ALA A 42 -2.13 5.02 1.67
CA ALA A 42 -1.93 3.69 2.24
C ALA A 42 -1.78 3.72 3.77
N GLU A 43 -1.02 4.67 4.30
CA GLU A 43 -0.87 4.85 5.75
C GLU A 43 -2.20 5.19 6.41
N TRP A 44 -2.94 6.11 5.83
CA TRP A 44 -4.26 6.49 6.34
C TRP A 44 -5.19 5.27 6.38
N MET A 45 -5.20 4.48 5.30
CA MET A 45 -6.08 3.30 5.21
C MET A 45 -5.69 2.20 6.19
N ALA A 46 -4.40 1.93 6.35
CA ALA A 46 -3.94 0.95 7.34
C ALA A 46 -4.38 1.35 8.75
N LYS A 47 -4.25 2.63 9.10
CA LYS A 47 -4.70 3.16 10.40
C LYS A 47 -6.22 3.09 10.54
N ASP A 48 -6.95 3.37 9.48
CA ASP A 48 -8.42 3.30 9.48
C ASP A 48 -8.91 1.87 9.70
N MET A 49 -8.33 0.91 9.00
CA MET A 49 -8.64 -0.51 9.18
C MET A 49 -8.31 -0.98 10.60
N ALA A 50 -7.14 -0.60 11.12
CA ALA A 50 -6.72 -0.96 12.47
C ALA A 50 -7.66 -0.37 13.52
N ARG A 51 -8.01 0.92 13.40
CA ARG A 51 -8.89 1.61 14.35
C ARG A 51 -10.27 0.99 14.43
N HIS A 52 -10.82 0.57 13.30
CA HIS A 52 -12.16 0.01 13.21
C HIS A 52 -12.17 -1.52 13.22
N ASP A 53 -11.00 -2.15 13.33
CA ASP A 53 -10.84 -3.62 13.30
C ASP A 53 -11.59 -4.22 12.10
N ASN A 54 -11.37 -3.65 10.92
CA ASN A 54 -12.12 -4.00 9.71
C ASN A 54 -11.19 -4.11 8.50
N LEU A 55 -11.15 -5.28 7.88
CA LEU A 55 -10.37 -5.53 6.67
C LEU A 55 -11.29 -5.40 5.45
N ASP A 56 -11.29 -4.22 4.85
CA ASP A 56 -12.13 -3.90 3.69
C ASP A 56 -11.45 -2.82 2.86
N HIS A 57 -11.63 -2.84 1.56
CA HIS A 57 -11.19 -1.77 0.67
C HIS A 57 -12.00 -0.48 0.86
N ALA A 58 -13.27 -0.59 1.25
CA ALA A 58 -14.08 0.57 1.60
C ALA A 58 -13.64 1.10 2.98
N ASP A 59 -13.37 2.39 3.06
CA ASP A 59 -12.93 3.01 4.32
C ASP A 59 -14.11 3.45 5.18
N SER A 60 -13.81 3.93 6.40
CA SER A 60 -14.83 4.37 7.36
C SER A 60 -15.62 5.58 6.91
N LYS A 61 -15.16 6.30 5.88
CA LYS A 61 -15.86 7.43 5.26
C LYS A 61 -16.71 7.02 4.06
N GLY A 62 -16.78 5.72 3.75
CA GLY A 62 -17.55 5.19 2.63
C GLY A 62 -16.88 5.34 1.28
N ARG A 63 -15.57 5.60 1.23
CA ARG A 63 -14.83 5.72 -0.02
C ARG A 63 -14.24 4.36 -0.40
N ASP A 64 -14.21 4.06 -1.70
CA ASP A 64 -13.36 3.00 -2.22
C ASP A 64 -11.91 3.51 -2.36
N PHE A 65 -10.98 2.63 -2.76
CA PHE A 65 -9.58 3.04 -2.86
C PHE A 65 -9.35 4.09 -3.95
N ASP A 66 -10.11 4.06 -5.03
CA ASP A 66 -10.01 5.04 -6.11
C ASP A 66 -10.36 6.45 -5.60
N GLU A 67 -11.50 6.58 -4.93
CA GLU A 67 -11.94 7.84 -4.33
C GLU A 67 -10.97 8.33 -3.26
N ARG A 68 -10.48 7.44 -2.41
CA ARG A 68 -9.54 7.78 -1.34
C ARG A 68 -8.22 8.29 -1.93
N MET A 69 -7.68 7.60 -2.94
CA MET A 69 -6.45 8.02 -3.60
C MET A 69 -6.61 9.40 -4.24
N ASP A 70 -7.74 9.66 -4.90
CA ASP A 70 -8.06 10.98 -5.45
C ASP A 70 -8.01 12.06 -4.37
N ASP A 71 -8.61 11.79 -3.21
CA ASP A 71 -8.64 12.74 -2.09
C ASP A 71 -7.25 13.02 -1.51
N PHE A 72 -6.32 12.08 -1.65
CA PHE A 72 -4.91 12.28 -1.27
C PHE A 72 -4.07 12.89 -2.39
N GLY A 73 -4.68 13.25 -3.51
CA GLY A 73 -3.99 13.93 -4.61
C GLY A 73 -3.44 13.01 -5.70
N TYR A 74 -3.82 11.73 -5.70
CA TYR A 74 -3.42 10.80 -6.75
C TYR A 74 -4.61 10.54 -7.69
N THR A 75 -4.67 11.27 -8.81
CA THR A 75 -5.84 11.30 -9.71
C THR A 75 -5.64 10.53 -11.02
N ALA A 76 -4.57 9.77 -11.14
CA ALA A 76 -4.28 8.98 -12.33
C ALA A 76 -5.35 7.90 -12.58
N PRO A 77 -5.59 7.52 -13.86
CA PRO A 77 -6.66 6.57 -14.18
C PRO A 77 -6.36 5.12 -13.78
N THR A 78 -5.08 4.72 -13.77
CA THR A 78 -4.70 3.36 -13.38
C THR A 78 -4.34 3.32 -11.90
N LYS A 79 -5.11 2.58 -11.13
CA LYS A 79 -4.95 2.41 -9.68
C LYS A 79 -5.16 0.96 -9.29
N GLY A 80 -4.60 0.57 -8.16
CA GLY A 80 -4.83 -0.74 -7.56
C GLY A 80 -4.53 -0.72 -6.08
N GLU A 81 -5.01 -1.72 -5.36
CA GLU A 81 -4.78 -1.85 -3.93
C GLU A 81 -4.78 -3.31 -3.52
N VAL A 82 -3.88 -3.66 -2.62
CA VAL A 82 -3.93 -4.93 -1.89
C VAL A 82 -3.91 -4.62 -0.39
N ILE A 83 -4.70 -5.35 0.37
CA ILE A 83 -4.79 -5.20 1.82
C ILE A 83 -4.59 -6.55 2.50
N ALA A 84 -4.12 -6.54 3.73
CA ALA A 84 -3.93 -7.75 4.53
C ALA A 84 -4.01 -7.44 6.02
N ALA A 85 -4.26 -8.48 6.80
CA ALA A 85 -4.26 -8.40 8.25
C ALA A 85 -3.68 -9.70 8.83
N GLY A 86 -3.05 -9.60 10.01
CA GLY A 86 -2.62 -10.76 10.78
C GLY A 86 -1.11 -10.93 10.94
N HIS A 87 -0.28 -10.27 10.14
CA HIS A 87 1.18 -10.39 10.24
C HIS A 87 1.84 -9.04 10.46
N SER A 88 2.86 -9.01 11.32
CA SER A 88 3.63 -7.80 11.59
C SER A 88 4.72 -7.55 10.54
N ASP A 89 5.21 -8.59 9.89
CA ASP A 89 6.38 -8.52 9.00
C ASP A 89 6.01 -8.50 7.52
N ALA A 90 6.86 -7.87 6.73
CA ALA A 90 6.68 -7.73 5.29
C ALA A 90 6.71 -9.09 4.57
N ALA A 91 7.64 -9.97 4.95
CA ALA A 91 7.81 -11.25 4.26
C ALA A 91 6.56 -12.13 4.33
N SER A 92 5.96 -12.27 5.53
CA SER A 92 4.75 -13.06 5.73
C SER A 92 3.55 -12.45 5.02
N THR A 93 3.42 -11.13 5.07
CA THR A 93 2.32 -10.40 4.41
C THR A 93 2.42 -10.53 2.89
N LEU A 94 3.61 -10.35 2.33
CA LEU A 94 3.80 -10.52 0.88
C LEU A 94 3.55 -11.97 0.45
N ALA A 95 3.99 -12.95 1.24
CA ALA A 95 3.71 -14.37 0.97
C ALA A 95 2.21 -14.62 0.86
N GLN A 96 1.42 -14.01 1.72
CA GLN A 96 -0.03 -14.06 1.70
C GLN A 96 -0.59 -13.50 0.38
N TRP A 97 -0.12 -12.33 -0.03
CA TRP A 97 -0.54 -11.71 -1.30
C TRP A 97 -0.11 -12.54 -2.53
N LYS A 98 1.11 -13.07 -2.52
CA LYS A 98 1.61 -13.91 -3.63
C LYS A 98 0.78 -15.18 -3.82
N ALA A 99 0.29 -15.76 -2.73
CA ALA A 99 -0.48 -17.00 -2.76
C ALA A 99 -1.94 -16.78 -3.17
N SER A 100 -2.40 -15.53 -3.20
CA SER A 100 -3.80 -15.20 -3.48
C SER A 100 -4.01 -14.92 -4.97
N PRO A 101 -4.93 -15.64 -5.64
CA PRO A 101 -5.26 -15.36 -7.04
C PRO A 101 -5.90 -13.99 -7.25
N LEU A 102 -6.41 -13.35 -6.18
CA LEU A 102 -6.98 -12.00 -6.25
C LEU A 102 -5.90 -10.92 -6.15
N HIS A 103 -4.85 -11.13 -5.33
CA HIS A 103 -3.83 -10.11 -5.06
C HIS A 103 -2.62 -10.23 -5.98
N ARG A 104 -2.18 -11.46 -6.29
CA ARG A 104 -1.00 -11.70 -7.09
C ARG A 104 -0.99 -10.94 -8.43
N PRO A 105 -2.07 -10.95 -9.23
CA PRO A 105 -2.08 -10.21 -10.50
C PRO A 105 -1.94 -8.70 -10.34
N ILE A 106 -2.43 -8.14 -9.23
CA ILE A 106 -2.30 -6.71 -8.95
C ILE A 106 -0.83 -6.35 -8.77
N LEU A 107 -0.07 -7.13 -7.98
CA LEU A 107 1.35 -6.91 -7.75
C LEU A 107 2.19 -6.96 -9.03
N LEU A 108 1.75 -7.73 -10.02
CA LEU A 108 2.48 -7.98 -11.26
C LEU A 108 1.95 -7.19 -12.46
N LYS A 109 1.02 -6.27 -12.24
CA LYS A 109 0.42 -5.49 -13.32
C LYS A 109 1.49 -4.64 -14.03
N SER A 110 1.61 -4.81 -15.35
CA SER A 110 2.66 -4.17 -16.16
C SER A 110 2.55 -2.64 -16.18
N ARG A 111 1.33 -2.10 -16.06
CA ARG A 111 1.07 -0.67 -16.14
C ARG A 111 1.44 0.09 -14.88
N LEU A 112 1.72 -0.59 -13.77
CA LEU A 112 2.07 0.08 -12.52
C LEU A 112 3.46 0.71 -12.61
N LYS A 113 3.61 1.89 -12.03
CA LYS A 113 4.87 2.65 -11.98
C LYS A 113 5.22 3.13 -10.58
N VAL A 114 4.23 3.27 -9.71
CA VAL A 114 4.43 3.81 -8.36
C VAL A 114 3.60 3.01 -7.35
N MET A 115 4.04 3.06 -6.10
CA MET A 115 3.35 2.43 -4.97
C MET A 115 3.43 3.30 -3.72
N GLY A 116 2.57 3.01 -2.75
CA GLY A 116 2.64 3.51 -1.39
C GLY A 116 2.31 2.37 -0.43
N ILE A 117 2.97 2.34 0.71
CA ILE A 117 2.83 1.27 1.70
C ILE A 117 2.49 1.85 3.05
N GLY A 118 1.56 1.22 3.76
CA GLY A 118 1.24 1.55 5.13
C GLY A 118 0.96 0.30 5.94
N ARG A 119 1.36 0.30 7.22
CA ARG A 119 0.92 -0.70 8.19
C ARG A 119 0.55 -0.03 9.49
N ALA A 120 -0.40 -0.62 10.21
CA ALA A 120 -0.85 -0.08 11.48
C ALA A 120 -1.20 -1.22 12.43
N ARG A 121 -1.14 -0.93 13.72
CA ARG A 121 -1.35 -1.90 14.79
C ARG A 121 -2.56 -1.53 15.63
N ASN A 122 -3.39 -2.53 15.97
CA ASN A 122 -4.42 -2.44 16.98
C ASN A 122 -4.27 -3.63 17.92
N VAL A 123 -3.75 -3.40 19.12
CA VAL A 123 -3.47 -4.48 20.09
C VAL A 123 -4.75 -5.17 20.59
N SER A 124 -5.90 -4.55 20.42
CA SER A 124 -7.20 -5.12 20.82
C SER A 124 -7.85 -5.94 19.71
N SER A 125 -7.32 -5.91 18.49
CA SER A 125 -7.81 -6.70 17.38
C SER A 125 -7.20 -8.11 17.41
N ASP A 126 -7.98 -9.12 17.04
CA ASP A 126 -7.47 -10.47 16.85
C ASP A 126 -6.39 -10.53 15.76
N PHE A 127 -6.47 -9.67 14.75
CA PHE A 127 -5.47 -9.57 13.70
C PHE A 127 -4.21 -8.84 14.16
N GLU A 128 -4.36 -7.85 15.02
CA GLU A 128 -3.32 -6.94 15.53
C GLU A 128 -2.72 -6.02 14.46
N TRP A 129 -2.27 -6.53 13.31
CA TRP A 129 -1.59 -5.78 12.25
C TRP A 129 -2.41 -5.72 10.98
N PHE A 130 -2.41 -4.53 10.36
CA PHE A 130 -3.13 -4.25 9.10
C PHE A 130 -2.18 -3.59 8.11
N TRP A 131 -2.23 -4.05 6.86
CA TRP A 131 -1.37 -3.57 5.78
C TRP A 131 -2.18 -3.08 4.60
N THR A 132 -1.70 -1.99 3.99
CA THR A 132 -2.23 -1.48 2.72
C THR A 132 -1.06 -1.23 1.77
N ALA A 133 -1.18 -1.68 0.53
CA ALA A 133 -0.31 -1.27 -0.56
C ALA A 133 -1.19 -0.67 -1.66
N ASP A 134 -0.96 0.59 -1.96
CA ASP A 134 -1.64 1.33 -3.01
C ASP A 134 -0.72 1.49 -4.22
N PHE A 135 -1.28 1.35 -5.42
CA PHE A 135 -0.53 1.33 -6.67
C PHE A 135 -1.14 2.28 -7.70
N GLY A 136 -0.28 2.79 -8.57
CA GLY A 136 -0.70 3.64 -9.66
C GLY A 136 0.16 3.54 -10.90
N GLY A 137 -0.41 3.92 -12.04
CA GLY A 137 0.23 3.83 -13.36
C GLY A 137 0.90 5.11 -13.84
N THR A 138 0.84 6.18 -13.07
CA THR A 138 1.44 7.47 -13.42
C THR A 138 2.40 7.91 -12.33
N VAL A 139 3.63 8.32 -12.72
CA VAL A 139 4.62 8.82 -11.78
C VAL A 139 4.24 10.25 -11.37
N THR A 140 4.09 10.47 -10.07
CA THR A 140 3.89 11.78 -9.45
C THR A 140 5.06 12.03 -8.49
N LYS A 141 4.92 12.94 -7.54
CA LYS A 141 6.01 13.23 -6.58
C LYS A 141 6.45 11.93 -5.88
N THR A 142 7.73 11.60 -5.98
CA THR A 142 8.32 10.38 -5.42
C THR A 142 9.29 10.71 -4.28
N MET A 143 9.62 9.68 -3.51
CA MET A 143 10.62 9.74 -2.45
C MET A 143 11.43 8.44 -2.42
N PRO A 144 12.64 8.44 -1.81
CA PRO A 144 13.45 7.21 -1.70
C PRO A 144 12.77 6.15 -0.84
N ILE A 145 13.07 4.91 -1.16
CA ILE A 145 12.67 3.76 -0.33
C ILE A 145 13.63 3.66 0.87
#